data_a45cfb6409127f844dfdd5d2d4b7c01b
#
_entry.id   a45cfb6409127f844dfdd5d2d4b7c01b
#
_cell.length_a   1.000
_cell.length_b   1.000
_cell.length_c   1.000
_cell.angle_alpha   90.00
_cell.angle_beta   90.00
_cell.angle_gamma   90.00
#
_symmetry.space_group_name_H-M   'P 1'
#
loop_
_entity.id
_entity.type
_entity.pdbx_description
1 polymer ?
#
loop_
_entity_poly.entity_id
_entity_poly.type
_entity_poly.pdbx_seq_one_letter_code
_entity_poly.pdbx_strand_id
1 'polypeptide(L)'
;VFFIAISLLASVWGVSVVSAKKTAKNLRVVIDPGHGGSDPGKVAVDGTMEKDVNLQIALALGQYLKKHGVDVYYTRESDCTLCQEEGGSKKARDLQKRCQIVEHCKPDMTISIHQNSYPDASVCGAQVFYYSTSEKSRILAESIQETLVAMVDASNHRKAKANDSYYML
;
A
#
# COMPACT_ATOMS: atom_id res chain seq x y z
N VAL A 1 13.44 9.32 12.12
CA VAL A 1 13.44 8.02 12.79
C VAL A 1 12.15 7.94 13.58
N PHE A 2 11.17 7.19 13.05
CA PHE A 2 9.87 7.04 13.73
C PHE A 2 9.83 5.68 14.40
N PHE A 3 9.71 5.68 15.72
CA PHE A 3 9.44 4.48 16.51
C PHE A 3 7.93 4.42 16.77
N ILE A 4 7.25 3.41 16.25
CA ILE A 4 5.91 3.06 16.73
C ILE A 4 6.09 2.06 17.85
N ALA A 5 6.01 2.53 19.10
CA ALA A 5 5.89 1.69 20.28
C ALA A 5 4.40 1.52 20.61
N ILE A 6 3.85 0.34 20.32
CA ILE A 6 2.53 -0.04 20.82
C ILE A 6 2.75 -0.73 22.17
N SER A 7 2.57 0.01 23.27
CA SER A 7 2.48 -0.56 24.61
C SER A 7 1.02 -0.91 24.93
N LEU A 8 0.71 -2.20 24.92
CA LEU A 8 -0.56 -2.74 25.43
C LEU A 8 -0.41 -3.06 26.92
N LEU A 9 -1.00 -2.24 27.77
CA LEU A 9 -1.32 -2.59 29.15
C LEU A 9 -2.60 -3.46 29.14
N ALA A 10 -2.43 -4.75 29.36
CA ALA A 10 -3.54 -5.68 29.54
C ALA A 10 -3.73 -5.92 31.03
N SER A 11 -4.83 -5.45 31.62
CA SER A 11 -5.34 -5.89 32.90
C SER A 11 -6.14 -7.18 32.73
N VAL A 12 -5.83 -8.13 33.60
CA VAL A 12 -6.27 -9.52 33.65
C VAL A 12 -7.75 -9.65 33.94
N TRP A 13 -8.51 -10.31 33.08
CA TRP A 13 -9.64 -11.19 33.43
C TRP A 13 -9.67 -12.34 32.42
N GLY A 14 -9.61 -13.56 32.96
CA GLY A 14 -9.42 -14.78 32.20
C GLY A 14 -10.59 -15.14 31.29
N VAL A 15 -10.33 -15.12 30.02
CA VAL A 15 -11.01 -15.96 29.03
C VAL A 15 -9.89 -16.46 28.11
N SER A 16 -9.62 -17.76 28.18
CA SER A 16 -8.68 -18.41 27.25
C SER A 16 -9.29 -18.47 25.85
N VAL A 17 -9.19 -17.39 25.11
CA VAL A 17 -9.36 -17.44 23.67
C VAL A 17 -7.99 -17.82 23.12
N VAL A 18 -7.82 -19.09 22.79
CA VAL A 18 -6.71 -19.54 21.93
C VAL A 18 -7.01 -19.04 20.52
N SER A 19 -6.88 -17.75 20.33
CA SER A 19 -6.68 -17.17 19.00
C SER A 19 -5.22 -17.39 18.70
N ALA A 20 -4.91 -18.27 17.74
CA ALA A 20 -3.57 -18.38 17.20
C ALA A 20 -3.22 -16.99 16.61
N LYS A 21 -2.59 -16.13 17.42
CA LYS A 21 -2.00 -14.88 16.94
C LYS A 21 -0.98 -15.28 15.87
N LYS A 22 -1.35 -15.11 14.61
CA LYS A 22 -0.38 -15.13 13.52
C LYS A 22 0.67 -14.06 13.91
N THR A 23 1.83 -14.48 14.34
CA THR A 23 2.88 -13.53 14.71
C THR A 23 3.29 -12.79 13.44
N ALA A 24 3.73 -11.54 13.55
CA ALA A 24 4.20 -10.75 12.41
C ALA A 24 5.20 -11.51 11.53
N LYS A 25 5.95 -12.43 12.13
CA LYS A 25 6.92 -13.33 11.50
C LYS A 25 6.33 -14.31 10.45
N ASN A 26 5.01 -14.42 10.33
CA ASN A 26 4.33 -15.31 9.37
C ASN A 26 3.43 -14.55 8.40
N LEU A 27 3.44 -13.23 8.43
CA LEU A 27 2.67 -12.43 7.50
C LEU A 27 3.43 -12.28 6.17
N ARG A 28 2.72 -12.48 5.07
CA ARG A 28 3.21 -12.23 3.73
C ARG A 28 2.54 -11.00 3.15
N VAL A 29 3.33 -10.03 2.74
CA VAL A 29 2.86 -8.76 2.18
C VAL A 29 3.42 -8.57 0.79
N VAL A 30 2.57 -8.22 -0.17
CA VAL A 30 2.99 -7.70 -1.47
C VAL A 30 2.86 -6.18 -1.44
N ILE A 31 3.92 -5.48 -1.79
CA ILE A 31 3.91 -4.02 -1.98
C ILE A 31 3.97 -3.76 -3.50
N ASP A 32 3.01 -2.97 -3.97
CA ASP A 32 2.88 -2.60 -5.37
C ASP A 32 3.18 -1.11 -5.56
N PRO A 33 4.41 -0.72 -5.95
CA PRO A 33 4.68 0.66 -6.35
C PRO A 33 4.05 0.93 -7.71
N GLY A 34 2.99 1.73 -7.74
CA GLY A 34 2.26 2.05 -8.96
C GLY A 34 3.14 2.68 -10.06
N HIS A 35 2.75 2.50 -11.32
CA HIS A 35 3.48 2.97 -12.51
C HIS A 35 4.86 2.31 -12.66
N GLY A 36 5.71 2.84 -13.56
CA GLY A 36 7.07 2.35 -13.78
C GLY A 36 7.46 2.30 -15.25
N GLY A 37 8.76 2.34 -15.52
CA GLY A 37 9.33 2.35 -16.87
C GLY A 37 8.77 3.48 -17.72
N SER A 38 8.07 3.15 -18.80
CA SER A 38 7.49 4.14 -19.72
C SER A 38 6.22 4.84 -19.19
N ASP A 39 5.62 4.36 -18.10
CA ASP A 39 4.47 5.02 -17.43
C ASP A 39 4.98 5.86 -16.24
N PRO A 40 5.10 7.19 -16.37
CA PRO A 40 5.58 8.04 -15.28
C PRO A 40 4.54 8.24 -14.16
N GLY A 41 3.27 7.88 -14.39
CA GLY A 41 2.15 8.32 -13.57
C GLY A 41 1.91 9.83 -13.74
N LYS A 42 1.56 10.52 -12.67
CA LYS A 42 1.49 11.98 -12.66
C LYS A 42 2.90 12.56 -12.61
N VAL A 43 3.06 13.68 -13.33
CA VAL A 43 4.29 14.47 -13.28
C VAL A 43 3.96 15.78 -12.57
N ALA A 44 4.68 16.05 -11.49
CA ALA A 44 4.53 17.28 -10.72
C ALA A 44 5.11 18.49 -11.47
N VAL A 45 4.85 19.70 -10.98
CA VAL A 45 5.26 20.96 -11.60
C VAL A 45 6.79 21.09 -11.67
N ASP A 46 7.49 20.47 -10.72
CA ASP A 46 8.96 20.44 -10.64
C ASP A 46 9.59 19.29 -11.45
N GLY A 47 8.78 18.52 -12.18
CA GLY A 47 9.24 17.37 -12.96
C GLY A 47 9.30 16.04 -12.19
N THR A 48 9.02 16.01 -10.90
CA THR A 48 8.99 14.79 -10.11
C THR A 48 7.93 13.82 -10.65
N MET A 49 8.32 12.58 -10.89
CA MET A 49 7.41 11.55 -11.42
C MET A 49 6.82 10.71 -10.31
N GLU A 50 5.52 10.44 -10.39
CA GLU A 50 4.80 9.61 -9.44
C GLU A 50 5.44 8.23 -9.26
N LYS A 51 5.87 7.59 -10.34
CA LYS A 51 6.53 6.27 -10.32
C LYS A 51 7.75 6.21 -9.40
N ASP A 52 8.54 7.30 -9.34
CA ASP A 52 9.77 7.36 -8.57
C ASP A 52 9.46 7.52 -7.08
N VAL A 53 8.50 8.37 -6.74
CA VAL A 53 8.01 8.56 -5.37
C VAL A 53 7.39 7.27 -4.84
N ASN A 54 6.54 6.63 -5.64
CA ASN A 54 5.92 5.35 -5.27
C ASN A 54 6.96 4.28 -4.97
N LEU A 55 8.01 4.18 -5.80
CA LEU A 55 9.09 3.21 -5.61
C LEU A 55 9.86 3.48 -4.32
N GLN A 56 10.23 4.73 -4.06
CA GLN A 56 10.95 5.12 -2.84
C GLN A 56 10.17 4.77 -1.58
N ILE A 57 8.88 5.10 -1.54
CA ILE A 57 8.00 4.79 -0.40
C ILE A 57 7.87 3.26 -0.24
N ALA A 58 7.65 2.53 -1.32
CA ALA A 58 7.51 1.08 -1.31
C ALA A 58 8.75 0.38 -0.77
N LEU A 59 9.93 0.78 -1.23
CA LEU A 59 11.20 0.19 -0.77
C LEU A 59 11.45 0.50 0.72
N ALA A 60 11.19 1.72 1.15
CA ALA A 60 11.32 2.11 2.56
C ALA A 60 10.36 1.32 3.46
N LEU A 61 9.09 1.21 3.07
CA LEU A 61 8.08 0.42 3.77
C LEU A 61 8.49 -1.05 3.86
N GLY A 62 8.92 -1.64 2.76
CA GLY A 62 9.29 -3.05 2.74
C GLY A 62 10.55 -3.33 3.55
N GLN A 63 11.54 -2.44 3.57
CA GLN A 63 12.70 -2.57 4.46
C GLN A 63 12.28 -2.53 5.94
N TYR A 64 11.35 -1.64 6.29
CA TYR A 64 10.80 -1.57 7.63
C TYR A 64 10.08 -2.87 8.02
N LEU A 65 9.19 -3.37 7.18
CA LEU A 65 8.43 -4.59 7.42
C LEU A 65 9.34 -5.83 7.53
N LYS A 66 10.34 -5.96 6.65
CA LYS A 66 11.35 -7.06 6.71
C LYS A 66 12.11 -7.06 8.04
N LYS A 67 12.49 -5.89 8.57
CA LYS A 67 13.14 -5.78 9.89
C LYS A 67 12.23 -6.25 11.03
N HIS A 68 10.91 -6.23 10.84
CA HIS A 68 9.93 -6.70 11.82
C HIS A 68 9.45 -8.14 11.55
N GLY A 69 10.15 -8.89 10.71
CA GLY A 69 9.89 -10.31 10.48
C GLY A 69 8.72 -10.60 9.54
N VAL A 70 8.34 -9.65 8.70
CA VAL A 70 7.32 -9.82 7.67
C VAL A 70 7.98 -10.29 6.37
N ASP A 71 7.37 -11.28 5.70
CA ASP A 71 7.76 -11.70 4.34
C ASP A 71 7.24 -10.67 3.35
N VAL A 72 8.16 -9.92 2.72
CA VAL A 72 7.80 -8.84 1.79
C VAL A 72 8.23 -9.19 0.36
N TYR A 73 7.28 -9.09 -0.54
CA TYR A 73 7.43 -9.19 -1.99
C TYR A 73 7.03 -7.87 -2.63
N TYR A 74 7.53 -7.61 -3.82
CA TYR A 74 7.18 -6.41 -4.59
C TYR A 74 6.70 -6.78 -5.98
N THR A 75 5.83 -5.97 -6.56
CA THR A 75 5.53 -6.09 -7.98
C THR A 75 6.69 -5.60 -8.83
N ARG A 76 7.43 -4.58 -8.36
CA ARG A 76 8.71 -4.12 -8.92
C ARG A 76 9.62 -3.56 -7.82
N GLU A 77 10.93 -3.68 -8.01
CA GLU A 77 11.95 -3.13 -7.10
C GLU A 77 12.88 -2.12 -7.80
N SER A 78 12.58 -1.80 -9.05
CA SER A 78 13.31 -0.83 -9.86
C SER A 78 12.36 -0.05 -10.76
N ASP A 79 12.87 0.96 -11.46
CA ASP A 79 12.11 1.66 -12.50
C ASP A 79 12.05 0.78 -13.77
N CYS A 80 11.02 -0.02 -13.88
CA CYS A 80 10.80 -0.93 -15.01
C CYS A 80 9.32 -1.04 -15.38
N THR A 81 9.06 -1.42 -16.61
CA THR A 81 7.76 -1.91 -17.09
C THR A 81 7.74 -3.43 -16.92
N LEU A 82 6.70 -3.97 -16.32
CA LEU A 82 6.59 -5.42 -16.06
C LEU A 82 6.21 -6.22 -17.29
N CYS A 83 5.66 -5.58 -18.31
CA CYS A 83 5.29 -6.21 -19.57
C CYS A 83 6.08 -5.59 -20.72
N GLN A 84 6.93 -6.39 -21.36
CA GLN A 84 7.75 -5.98 -22.51
C GLN A 84 7.15 -6.40 -23.86
N GLU A 85 6.04 -7.14 -23.86
CA GLU A 85 5.41 -7.66 -25.08
C GLU A 85 4.84 -6.55 -25.94
N GLU A 86 4.93 -6.71 -27.26
CA GLU A 86 4.37 -5.79 -28.25
C GLU A 86 2.87 -6.09 -28.50
N GLY A 87 2.08 -5.04 -28.79
CA GLY A 87 0.65 -5.11 -29.13
C GLY A 87 -0.29 -4.75 -27.98
N GLY A 88 -1.43 -4.15 -28.31
CA GLY A 88 -2.47 -3.72 -27.37
C GLY A 88 -2.04 -2.65 -26.34
N SER A 89 -2.85 -2.45 -25.30
CA SER A 89 -2.55 -1.47 -24.25
C SER A 89 -1.44 -1.96 -23.31
N LYS A 90 -0.26 -1.35 -23.38
CA LYS A 90 0.87 -1.64 -22.47
C LYS A 90 0.45 -1.51 -21.00
N LYS A 91 -0.33 -0.49 -20.68
CA LYS A 91 -0.83 -0.23 -19.32
C LYS A 91 -1.72 -1.36 -18.81
N ALA A 92 -2.65 -1.86 -19.63
CA ALA A 92 -3.52 -2.96 -19.22
C ALA A 92 -2.74 -4.25 -18.94
N ARG A 93 -1.73 -4.55 -19.77
CA ARG A 93 -0.88 -5.72 -19.57
C ARG A 93 0.03 -5.58 -18.35
N ASP A 94 0.55 -4.40 -18.09
CA ASP A 94 1.35 -4.14 -16.87
C ASP A 94 0.50 -4.38 -15.62
N LEU A 95 -0.73 -3.87 -15.58
CA LEU A 95 -1.69 -4.13 -14.50
C LEU A 95 -2.00 -5.62 -14.36
N GLN A 96 -2.24 -6.32 -15.46
CA GLN A 96 -2.48 -7.77 -15.44
C GLN A 96 -1.28 -8.53 -14.88
N LYS A 97 -0.06 -8.10 -15.23
CA LYS A 97 1.17 -8.71 -14.71
C LYS A 97 1.33 -8.50 -13.20
N ARG A 98 0.97 -7.32 -12.69
CA ARG A 98 0.92 -7.03 -11.24
C ARG A 98 -0.03 -7.98 -10.52
N CYS A 99 -1.25 -8.17 -11.04
CA CYS A 99 -2.20 -9.12 -10.48
C CYS A 99 -1.65 -10.56 -10.49
N GLN A 100 -1.01 -11.00 -11.57
CA GLN A 100 -0.38 -12.33 -11.62
C GLN A 100 0.70 -12.51 -10.55
N ILE A 101 1.51 -11.48 -10.28
CA ILE A 101 2.50 -11.51 -9.20
C ILE A 101 1.81 -11.67 -7.84
N VAL A 102 0.76 -10.88 -7.57
CA VAL A 102 -0.01 -10.98 -6.33
C VAL A 102 -0.63 -12.36 -6.17
N GLU A 103 -1.29 -12.88 -7.21
CA GLU A 103 -1.88 -14.22 -7.20
C GLU A 103 -0.84 -15.32 -6.95
N HIS A 104 0.34 -15.21 -7.57
CA HIS A 104 1.42 -16.17 -7.37
C HIS A 104 1.97 -16.11 -5.93
N CYS A 105 2.15 -14.94 -5.38
CA CYS A 105 2.68 -14.75 -4.02
C CYS A 105 1.69 -15.19 -2.93
N LYS A 106 0.39 -15.20 -3.20
CA LYS A 106 -0.69 -15.52 -2.25
C LYS A 106 -0.49 -14.80 -0.91
N PRO A 107 -0.44 -13.46 -0.92
CA PRO A 107 -0.16 -12.68 0.28
C PRO A 107 -1.34 -12.68 1.26
N ASP A 108 -1.05 -12.39 2.53
CA ASP A 108 -2.07 -12.05 3.52
C ASP A 108 -2.62 -10.63 3.30
N MET A 109 -1.81 -9.77 2.64
CA MET A 109 -2.12 -8.36 2.38
C MET A 109 -1.37 -7.86 1.14
N THR A 110 -2.05 -7.04 0.35
CA THR A 110 -1.43 -6.26 -0.73
C THR A 110 -1.58 -4.78 -0.43
N ILE A 111 -0.52 -4.00 -0.62
CA ILE A 111 -0.49 -2.55 -0.45
C ILE A 111 -0.03 -1.94 -1.76
N SER A 112 -0.92 -1.25 -2.46
CA SER A 112 -0.57 -0.47 -3.65
C SER A 112 -0.33 0.99 -3.28
N ILE A 113 0.74 1.59 -3.81
CA ILE A 113 1.20 2.94 -3.48
C ILE A 113 1.12 3.79 -4.73
N HIS A 114 0.37 4.88 -4.61
CA HIS A 114 0.15 5.87 -5.65
C HIS A 114 0.19 7.30 -5.09
N GLN A 115 0.44 8.28 -5.95
CA GLN A 115 0.24 9.69 -5.64
C GLN A 115 -1.05 10.17 -6.31
N ASN A 116 -2.01 10.64 -5.50
CA ASN A 116 -3.23 11.20 -6.04
C ASN A 116 -2.97 12.56 -6.67
N SER A 117 -3.73 12.86 -7.71
CA SER A 117 -3.75 14.17 -8.32
C SER A 117 -5.19 14.66 -8.40
N TYR A 118 -5.43 15.89 -7.99
CA TYR A 118 -6.73 16.54 -8.05
C TYR A 118 -6.59 17.96 -8.64
N PRO A 119 -7.54 18.42 -9.45
CA PRO A 119 -7.45 19.76 -10.08
C PRO A 119 -7.42 20.91 -9.09
N ASP A 120 -8.08 20.76 -7.94
CA ASP A 120 -8.13 21.77 -6.87
C ASP A 120 -6.96 21.56 -5.92
N ALA A 121 -6.05 22.52 -5.85
CA ALA A 121 -4.85 22.47 -5.00
C ALA A 121 -5.16 22.48 -3.48
N SER A 122 -6.37 22.86 -3.07
CA SER A 122 -6.80 22.76 -1.66
C SER A 122 -7.04 21.32 -1.21
N VAL A 123 -7.21 20.39 -2.17
CA VAL A 123 -7.41 18.96 -1.90
C VAL A 123 -6.05 18.29 -1.70
N CYS A 124 -5.61 18.16 -0.47
CA CYS A 124 -4.34 17.56 -0.08
C CYS A 124 -4.53 16.45 0.98
N GLY A 125 -3.43 15.82 1.40
CA GLY A 125 -3.39 14.79 2.42
C GLY A 125 -3.54 13.37 1.89
N ALA A 126 -2.89 12.44 2.56
CA ALA A 126 -2.94 11.01 2.23
C ALA A 126 -4.35 10.45 2.42
N GLN A 127 -4.73 9.50 1.56
CA GLN A 127 -6.01 8.80 1.67
C GLN A 127 -5.84 7.32 1.35
N VAL A 128 -6.37 6.46 2.20
CA VAL A 128 -6.37 5.02 2.01
C VAL A 128 -7.68 4.58 1.36
N PHE A 129 -7.59 3.74 0.34
CA PHE A 129 -8.72 3.12 -0.33
C PHE A 129 -8.77 1.63 -0.03
N TYR A 130 -9.98 1.08 -0.04
CA TYR A 130 -10.20 -0.35 0.18
C TYR A 130 -11.35 -0.86 -0.70
N TYR A 131 -11.35 -2.16 -0.98
CA TYR A 131 -12.44 -2.81 -1.73
C TYR A 131 -13.70 -2.92 -0.86
N SER A 132 -14.84 -2.44 -1.37
CA SER A 132 -16.06 -2.20 -0.58
C SER A 132 -16.62 -3.45 0.12
N THR A 133 -16.44 -4.63 -0.48
CA THR A 133 -16.95 -5.89 0.07
C THR A 133 -15.99 -6.57 1.06
N SER A 134 -14.80 -6.00 1.28
CA SER A 134 -13.79 -6.57 2.17
C SER A 134 -13.76 -5.87 3.53
N GLU A 135 -14.42 -6.44 4.51
CA GLU A 135 -14.42 -5.94 5.89
C GLU A 135 -13.01 -5.88 6.50
N LYS A 136 -12.15 -6.86 6.19
CA LYS A 136 -10.76 -6.86 6.66
C LYS A 136 -9.96 -5.70 6.06
N SER A 137 -10.15 -5.43 4.77
CA SER A 137 -9.50 -4.29 4.10
C SER A 137 -10.01 -2.96 4.64
N ARG A 138 -11.31 -2.85 4.97
CA ARG A 138 -11.89 -1.67 5.60
C ARG A 138 -11.24 -1.36 6.94
N ILE A 139 -11.19 -2.34 7.85
CA ILE A 139 -10.60 -2.18 9.19
C ILE A 139 -9.12 -1.77 9.08
N LEU A 140 -8.36 -2.42 8.21
CA LEU A 140 -6.96 -2.08 7.98
C LEU A 140 -6.80 -0.67 7.42
N ALA A 141 -7.59 -0.29 6.42
CA ALA A 141 -7.54 1.01 5.78
C ALA A 141 -7.88 2.14 6.77
N GLU A 142 -8.87 1.95 7.63
CA GLU A 142 -9.23 2.90 8.69
C GLU A 142 -8.08 3.07 9.67
N SER A 143 -7.47 1.98 10.14
CA SER A 143 -6.32 2.04 11.05
C SER A 143 -5.10 2.74 10.44
N ILE A 144 -4.79 2.46 9.16
CA ILE A 144 -3.71 3.15 8.45
C ILE A 144 -4.04 4.63 8.28
N GLN A 145 -5.27 4.97 7.89
CA GLN A 145 -5.70 6.36 7.70
C GLN A 145 -5.59 7.17 8.98
N GLU A 146 -6.08 6.64 10.10
CA GLU A 146 -5.96 7.28 11.41
C GLU A 146 -4.50 7.53 11.80
N THR A 147 -3.63 6.54 11.55
CA THR A 147 -2.19 6.66 11.80
C THR A 147 -1.55 7.73 10.92
N LEU A 148 -1.88 7.79 9.63
CA LEU A 148 -1.38 8.82 8.72
C LEU A 148 -1.81 10.22 9.16
N VAL A 149 -3.06 10.40 9.61
CA VAL A 149 -3.53 11.68 10.16
C VAL A 149 -2.76 12.04 11.43
N ALA A 150 -2.64 11.10 12.36
CA ALA A 150 -2.03 11.37 13.66
C ALA A 150 -0.51 11.64 13.59
N MET A 151 0.20 10.95 12.68
CA MET A 151 1.66 10.92 12.69
C MET A 151 2.31 11.71 11.55
N VAL A 152 1.59 11.94 10.45
CA VAL A 152 2.15 12.58 9.25
C VAL A 152 1.58 13.97 9.03
N ASP A 153 0.26 14.10 9.08
CA ASP A 153 -0.41 15.38 8.81
C ASP A 153 -1.71 15.49 9.61
N ALA A 154 -1.65 16.16 10.76
CA ALA A 154 -2.81 16.38 11.63
C ALA A 154 -3.89 17.30 11.00
N SER A 155 -3.56 18.04 9.95
CA SER A 155 -4.52 18.86 9.19
C SER A 155 -5.27 18.05 8.13
N ASN A 156 -4.92 16.80 7.91
CA ASN A 156 -5.57 15.93 6.96
C ASN A 156 -6.92 15.42 7.49
N HIS A 157 -8.01 15.91 6.92
CA HIS A 157 -9.37 15.51 7.29
C HIS A 157 -9.94 14.35 6.46
N ARG A 158 -9.12 13.72 5.62
CA ARG A 158 -9.55 12.61 4.79
C ARG A 158 -9.78 11.36 5.62
N LYS A 159 -10.75 10.56 5.18
CA LYS A 159 -11.06 9.25 5.78
C LYS A 159 -10.75 8.14 4.80
N ALA A 160 -10.52 6.94 5.29
CA ALA A 160 -10.49 5.76 4.45
C ALA A 160 -11.77 5.67 3.61
N LYS A 161 -11.66 5.24 2.35
CA LYS A 161 -12.77 5.30 1.40
C LYS A 161 -12.87 4.01 0.59
N ALA A 162 -14.08 3.46 0.47
CA ALA A 162 -14.36 2.36 -0.45
C ALA A 162 -14.17 2.82 -1.91
N ASN A 163 -13.53 1.97 -2.72
CA ASN A 163 -13.38 2.20 -4.15
C ASN A 163 -13.22 0.87 -4.88
N ASP A 164 -14.18 0.54 -5.75
CA ASP A 164 -14.21 -0.71 -6.51
C ASP A 164 -13.75 -0.52 -7.96
N SER A 165 -13.31 0.68 -8.32
CA SER A 165 -12.86 1.00 -9.69
C SER A 165 -11.34 0.87 -9.89
N TYR A 166 -10.57 0.71 -8.82
CA TYR A 166 -9.13 0.48 -8.92
C TYR A 166 -8.83 -0.99 -9.23
N TYR A 167 -7.94 -1.21 -10.19
CA TYR A 167 -7.64 -2.55 -10.71
C TYR A 167 -6.94 -3.46 -9.69
N MET A 168 -6.23 -2.88 -8.73
CA MET A 168 -5.42 -3.58 -7.73
C MET A 168 -6.07 -3.65 -6.34
N LEU A 169 -7.34 -3.31 -6.21
CA LEU A 169 -8.10 -3.46 -4.97
C LEU A 169 -8.87 -4.77 -4.91
#